data_04696d5a3582c12638695140b40f1dbd
#
_entry.id   04696d5a3582c12638695140b40f1dbd
#
_cell.length_a   1.000
_cell.length_b   1.000
_cell.length_c   1.000
_cell.angle_alpha   90.00
_cell.angle_beta   90.00
_cell.angle_gamma   90.00
#
_symmetry.space_group_name_H-M   'P 1'
#
loop_
_entity.id
_entity.type
_entity.pdbx_description
1 polymer ?
#
loop_
_entity_poly.entity_id
_entity_poly.type
_entity_poly.pdbx_seq_one_letter_code
_entity_poly.pdbx_strand_id
1 'polypeptide(L)'
;KFSLVLMKDSSFTAVHRVRFKLLPGDILFHDSRYPHAGDTRQPFNSTIVTVTESWLRRWLPNPGVLVGHIPGNSAWGSVLSSYIAALSPEVNAISVLPPRVLTDQLGGLLALTASQARGGSVAPFTPPLRALHERILDCIAQRCMESQLTAADVAGSLSISPRTLHRALASAQQTFGSNLISARIRVAERMLTSPLFNRVTTAEVGRRAGFMSPSHFARVIVKHTGRTPLQLRQSRADSKRKGSLDTKEEPG
;
A
#
# COMPACT_ATOMS: atom_id res chain seq x y z
N LYS A 1 0.74 -5.03 -2.22
CA LYS A 1 1.70 -5.36 -1.16
C LYS A 1 2.83 -4.35 -1.18
N PHE A 2 3.52 -4.22 -0.05
CA PHE A 2 4.72 -3.42 0.08
C PHE A 2 5.85 -4.33 0.56
N SER A 3 7.07 -4.07 0.13
CA SER A 3 8.23 -4.85 0.56
C SER A 3 9.35 -3.93 1.03
N LEU A 4 9.99 -4.34 2.13
CA LEU A 4 11.23 -3.77 2.64
C LEU A 4 12.35 -4.75 2.28
N VAL A 5 13.32 -4.29 1.52
CA VAL A 5 14.48 -5.08 1.10
C VAL A 5 15.71 -4.49 1.78
N LEU A 6 16.19 -5.15 2.83
CA LEU A 6 17.42 -4.79 3.51
C LEU A 6 18.63 -5.38 2.78
N MET A 7 19.59 -4.55 2.45
CA MET A 7 20.88 -4.95 1.90
C MET A 7 21.82 -5.33 3.04
N LYS A 8 22.38 -6.57 3.02
CA LYS A 8 23.21 -7.08 4.12
C LYS A 8 24.71 -6.79 3.93
N ASP A 9 25.26 -7.13 2.78
CA ASP A 9 26.70 -7.24 2.60
C ASP A 9 27.24 -6.65 1.29
N SER A 10 26.38 -6.28 0.36
CA SER A 10 26.78 -5.78 -0.96
C SER A 10 26.00 -4.54 -1.36
N SER A 11 26.61 -3.72 -2.24
CA SER A 11 25.89 -2.60 -2.84
C SER A 11 25.03 -3.10 -4.01
N PHE A 12 23.85 -2.50 -4.14
CA PHE A 12 22.87 -2.86 -5.15
C PHE A 12 22.28 -1.61 -5.81
N THR A 13 22.11 -1.64 -7.13
CA THR A 13 21.42 -0.57 -7.83
C THR A 13 19.98 -0.96 -8.09
N ALA A 14 19.05 -0.28 -7.45
CA ALA A 14 17.62 -0.45 -7.64
C ALA A 14 17.03 0.71 -8.43
N VAL A 15 16.02 0.41 -9.24
CA VAL A 15 15.21 1.40 -9.94
C VAL A 15 13.77 1.23 -9.50
N HIS A 16 13.24 2.21 -8.78
CA HIS A 16 11.84 2.30 -8.42
C HIS A 16 11.43 3.77 -8.55
N ARG A 17 10.84 4.17 -9.69
CA ARG A 17 10.62 5.56 -10.12
C ARG A 17 11.91 6.36 -10.32
N VAL A 18 12.89 6.19 -9.43
CA VAL A 18 14.23 6.81 -9.44
C VAL A 18 15.26 5.70 -9.25
N ARG A 19 16.47 5.94 -9.73
CA ARG A 19 17.60 5.02 -9.53
C ARG A 19 18.24 5.29 -8.17
N PHE A 20 18.39 4.25 -7.35
CA PHE A 20 19.05 4.30 -6.05
C PHE A 20 20.27 3.38 -6.05
N LYS A 21 21.41 3.87 -5.53
CA LYS A 21 22.52 3.02 -5.14
C LYS A 21 22.34 2.70 -3.65
N LEU A 22 22.06 1.46 -3.34
CA LEU A 22 21.88 0.98 -1.97
C LEU A 22 23.21 0.44 -1.45
N LEU A 23 23.57 0.75 -0.23
CA LEU A 23 24.75 0.27 0.49
C LEU A 23 24.33 -0.79 1.52
N PRO A 24 25.26 -1.58 2.08
CA PRO A 24 24.96 -2.44 3.22
C PRO A 24 24.30 -1.66 4.36
N GLY A 25 23.21 -2.21 4.89
CA GLY A 25 22.38 -1.55 5.90
C GLY A 25 21.27 -0.67 5.35
N ASP A 26 21.29 -0.28 4.09
CA ASP A 26 20.20 0.47 3.46
C ASP A 26 18.98 -0.41 3.22
N ILE A 27 17.81 0.21 3.24
CA ILE A 27 16.54 -0.46 2.96
C ILE A 27 15.90 0.17 1.72
N LEU A 28 15.53 -0.68 0.75
CA LEU A 28 14.61 -0.29 -0.31
C LEU A 28 13.19 -0.60 0.14
N PHE A 29 12.37 0.44 0.30
CA PHE A 29 10.96 0.29 0.55
C PHE A 29 10.17 0.52 -0.73
N HIS A 30 9.57 -0.52 -1.27
CA HIS A 30 8.87 -0.42 -2.56
C HIS A 30 7.42 -0.91 -2.50
N ASP A 31 6.60 -0.32 -3.35
CA ASP A 31 5.22 -0.70 -3.59
C ASP A 31 5.16 -1.65 -4.78
N SER A 32 4.74 -2.89 -4.55
CA SER A 32 4.70 -3.95 -5.59
C SER A 32 3.73 -3.66 -6.75
N ARG A 33 2.95 -2.58 -6.67
CA ARG A 33 2.09 -2.12 -7.78
C ARG A 33 2.86 -1.41 -8.88
N TYR A 34 4.06 -0.93 -8.57
CA TYR A 34 4.91 -0.23 -9.53
C TYR A 34 6.04 -1.13 -10.01
N PRO A 35 6.39 -1.06 -11.30
CA PRO A 35 7.55 -1.77 -11.82
C PRO A 35 8.80 -1.36 -11.04
N HIS A 36 9.61 -2.35 -10.73
CA HIS A 36 10.93 -2.15 -10.16
C HIS A 36 11.91 -3.04 -10.90
N ALA A 37 13.13 -2.57 -11.01
CA ALA A 37 14.22 -3.31 -11.60
C ALA A 37 15.46 -3.18 -10.72
N GLY A 38 16.36 -4.13 -10.83
CA GLY A 38 17.60 -4.11 -10.10
C GLY A 38 18.72 -4.74 -10.92
N ASP A 39 19.93 -4.33 -10.66
CA ASP A 39 21.11 -4.93 -11.30
C ASP A 39 21.47 -6.20 -10.53
N THR A 40 21.18 -7.35 -11.13
CA THR A 40 21.43 -8.69 -10.57
C THR A 40 22.68 -9.34 -11.11
N ARG A 41 23.55 -8.60 -11.83
CA ARG A 41 24.78 -9.16 -12.38
C ARG A 41 25.80 -9.59 -11.33
N GLN A 42 25.71 -9.04 -10.12
CA GLN A 42 26.53 -9.45 -8.98
C GLN A 42 25.66 -10.12 -7.92
N PRO A 43 26.16 -11.16 -7.23
CA PRO A 43 25.47 -11.74 -6.08
C PRO A 43 25.23 -10.68 -5.02
N PHE A 44 24.04 -10.70 -4.44
CA PHE A 44 23.70 -9.84 -3.30
C PHE A 44 22.92 -10.63 -2.25
N ASN A 45 23.11 -10.27 -1.01
CA ASN A 45 22.41 -10.85 0.13
C ASN A 45 21.45 -9.83 0.71
N SER A 46 20.19 -10.21 0.87
CA SER A 46 19.15 -9.32 1.37
C SER A 46 18.14 -10.04 2.24
N THR A 47 17.55 -9.31 3.16
CA THR A 47 16.36 -9.77 3.88
C THR A 47 15.15 -9.01 3.32
N ILE A 48 14.11 -9.75 2.93
CA ILE A 48 12.89 -9.18 2.38
C ILE A 48 11.73 -9.39 3.35
N VAL A 49 11.13 -8.30 3.82
CA VAL A 49 9.91 -8.33 4.62
C VAL A 49 8.77 -7.78 3.78
N THR A 50 7.76 -8.61 3.53
CA THR A 50 6.58 -8.21 2.75
C THR A 50 5.38 -8.01 3.67
N VAL A 51 4.71 -6.86 3.53
CA VAL A 51 3.56 -6.48 4.34
C VAL A 51 2.34 -6.18 3.46
N THR A 52 1.15 -6.38 4.03
CA THR A 52 -0.09 -6.00 3.35
C THR A 52 -0.32 -4.49 3.45
N GLU A 53 -1.00 -3.92 2.47
CA GLU A 53 -1.36 -2.50 2.50
C GLU A 53 -2.25 -2.17 3.71
N SER A 54 -3.18 -3.04 4.07
CA SER A 54 -4.08 -2.86 5.22
C SER A 54 -3.31 -2.79 6.54
N TRP A 55 -2.33 -3.68 6.74
CA TRP A 55 -1.48 -3.63 7.91
C TRP A 55 -0.59 -2.37 7.92
N LEU A 56 0.06 -2.07 6.79
CA LEU A 56 0.97 -0.92 6.68
C LEU A 56 0.25 0.40 6.96
N ARG A 57 -0.98 0.58 6.46
CA ARG A 57 -1.74 1.81 6.65
C ARG A 57 -2.12 2.09 8.10
N ARG A 58 -2.11 1.09 8.97
CA ARG A 58 -2.28 1.30 10.42
C ARG A 58 -1.12 2.08 11.04
N TRP A 59 0.08 1.94 10.47
CA TRP A 59 1.31 2.58 10.96
C TRP A 59 1.72 3.78 10.11
N LEU A 60 1.55 3.65 8.81
CA LEU A 60 1.84 4.65 7.79
C LEU A 60 0.56 4.94 6.99
N PRO A 61 -0.25 5.91 7.42
CA PRO A 61 -1.46 6.28 6.67
C PRO A 61 -1.16 6.73 5.24
N ASN A 62 0.02 7.32 5.01
CA ASN A 62 0.56 7.63 3.68
C ASN A 62 1.90 6.92 3.45
N PRO A 63 1.90 5.65 2.99
CA PRO A 63 3.12 4.88 2.74
C PRO A 63 4.06 5.52 1.73
N GLY A 64 3.53 6.31 0.81
CA GLY A 64 4.30 6.99 -0.24
C GLY A 64 5.43 7.89 0.27
N VAL A 65 5.38 8.29 1.53
CA VAL A 65 6.45 9.09 2.17
C VAL A 65 7.76 8.32 2.31
N LEU A 66 7.67 7.01 2.52
CA LEU A 66 8.86 6.15 2.68
C LEU A 66 9.22 5.36 1.42
N VAL A 67 8.34 5.34 0.41
CA VAL A 67 8.63 4.60 -0.83
C VAL A 67 9.90 5.14 -1.47
N GLY A 68 10.91 4.27 -1.60
CA GLY A 68 12.23 4.58 -2.12
C GLY A 68 13.33 4.11 -1.18
N HIS A 69 14.38 4.89 -1.07
CA HIS A 69 15.57 4.61 -0.28
C HIS A 69 15.44 5.11 1.16
N ILE A 70 15.66 4.23 2.12
CA ILE A 70 15.83 4.54 3.54
C ILE A 70 17.30 4.31 3.89
N PRO A 71 18.08 5.38 4.19
CA PRO A 71 19.49 5.23 4.51
C PRO A 71 19.69 4.48 5.84
N GLY A 72 20.53 3.45 5.82
CA GLY A 72 20.87 2.65 7.00
C GLY A 72 21.71 3.40 8.04
N ASN A 73 22.30 4.54 7.67
CA ASN A 73 23.04 5.42 8.58
C ASN A 73 22.18 6.55 9.17
N SER A 74 20.92 6.66 8.83
CA SER A 74 19.99 7.60 9.47
C SER A 74 19.57 7.08 10.85
N ALA A 75 19.20 7.98 11.80
CA ALA A 75 18.91 7.60 13.18
C ALA A 75 17.89 6.45 13.29
N TRP A 76 16.71 6.62 12.69
CA TRP A 76 15.68 5.57 12.71
C TRP A 76 15.85 4.53 11.60
N GLY A 77 16.54 4.85 10.51
CA GLY A 77 16.91 3.89 9.47
C GLY A 77 17.85 2.81 9.99
N SER A 78 18.85 3.17 10.83
CA SER A 78 19.77 2.20 11.43
C SER A 78 19.06 1.23 12.40
N VAL A 79 18.12 1.74 13.20
CA VAL A 79 17.33 0.91 14.11
C VAL A 79 16.40 -0.02 13.33
N LEU A 80 15.73 0.49 12.29
CA LEU A 80 14.87 -0.30 11.42
C LEU A 80 15.67 -1.38 10.68
N SER A 81 16.86 -1.04 10.17
CA SER A 81 17.78 -1.96 9.51
C SER A 81 18.20 -3.10 10.44
N SER A 82 18.65 -2.77 11.66
CA SER A 82 19.04 -3.76 12.68
C SER A 82 17.86 -4.66 13.07
N TYR A 83 16.67 -4.09 13.18
CA TYR A 83 15.47 -4.85 13.50
C TYR A 83 15.10 -5.84 12.38
N ILE A 84 15.11 -5.40 11.12
CA ILE A 84 14.84 -6.28 9.96
C ILE A 84 15.91 -7.37 9.85
N ALA A 85 17.17 -7.05 10.13
CA ALA A 85 18.25 -8.03 10.11
C ALA A 85 18.04 -9.15 11.16
N ALA A 86 17.45 -8.80 12.30
CA ALA A 86 17.11 -9.75 13.37
C ALA A 86 15.85 -10.58 13.08
N LEU A 87 14.99 -10.19 12.13
CA LEU A 87 13.79 -10.95 11.74
C LEU A 87 14.14 -12.12 10.80
N SER A 88 14.96 -13.06 11.28
CA SER A 88 15.21 -14.28 10.50
C SER A 88 14.12 -15.34 10.77
N PRO A 89 13.89 -16.29 9.84
CA PRO A 89 12.98 -17.41 10.08
C PRO A 89 13.34 -18.20 11.34
N GLU A 90 14.64 -18.35 11.62
CA GLU A 90 15.16 -19.09 12.77
C GLU A 90 14.80 -18.36 14.09
N VAL A 91 15.01 -17.04 14.14
CA VAL A 91 14.64 -16.22 15.32
C VAL A 91 13.13 -16.24 15.53
N ASN A 92 12.35 -16.19 14.47
CA ASN A 92 10.88 -16.26 14.59
C ASN A 92 10.42 -17.63 15.08
N ALA A 93 11.09 -18.73 14.70
CA ALA A 93 10.75 -20.08 15.12
C ALA A 93 10.99 -20.34 16.61
N ILE A 94 11.98 -19.69 17.22
CA ILE A 94 12.34 -19.85 18.64
C ILE A 94 11.80 -18.72 19.51
N SER A 95 11.19 -17.72 18.93
CA SER A 95 10.65 -16.57 19.69
C SER A 95 9.47 -16.99 20.56
N VAL A 96 9.58 -16.72 21.85
CA VAL A 96 8.49 -16.89 22.82
C VAL A 96 7.40 -15.80 22.65
N LEU A 97 7.73 -14.72 21.95
CA LEU A 97 6.80 -13.60 21.75
C LEU A 97 5.77 -13.91 20.65
N PRO A 98 4.51 -13.53 20.86
CA PRO A 98 3.50 -13.65 19.81
C PRO A 98 3.93 -12.88 18.55
N PRO A 99 3.73 -13.43 17.34
CA PRO A 99 4.13 -12.78 16.08
C PRO A 99 3.59 -11.34 15.92
N ARG A 100 2.42 -11.05 16.51
CA ARG A 100 1.85 -9.70 16.48
C ARG A 100 2.72 -8.67 17.22
N VAL A 101 3.44 -9.06 18.26
CA VAL A 101 4.32 -8.15 19.00
C VAL A 101 5.48 -7.72 18.10
N LEU A 102 6.08 -8.66 17.37
CA LEU A 102 7.15 -8.38 16.42
C LEU A 102 6.65 -7.49 15.26
N THR A 103 5.47 -7.78 14.74
CA THR A 103 4.90 -6.94 13.66
C THR A 103 4.53 -5.54 14.14
N ASP A 104 4.05 -5.39 15.38
CA ASP A 104 3.72 -4.08 15.94
C ASP A 104 4.97 -3.23 16.18
N GLN A 105 6.07 -3.82 16.61
CA GLN A 105 7.37 -3.14 16.72
C GLN A 105 7.88 -2.66 15.36
N LEU A 106 7.82 -3.51 14.33
CA LEU A 106 8.17 -3.13 12.96
C LEU A 106 7.34 -1.91 12.51
N GLY A 107 6.04 -1.94 12.77
CA GLY A 107 5.15 -0.83 12.43
C GLY A 107 5.50 0.47 13.14
N GLY A 108 5.85 0.40 14.43
CA GLY A 108 6.32 1.55 15.20
C GLY A 108 7.60 2.16 14.63
N LEU A 109 8.59 1.32 14.30
CA LEU A 109 9.85 1.76 13.69
C LEU A 109 9.63 2.41 12.32
N LEU A 110 8.75 1.86 11.49
CA LEU A 110 8.38 2.46 10.22
C LEU A 110 7.74 3.85 10.41
N ALA A 111 6.89 4.01 11.41
CA ALA A 111 6.28 5.30 11.72
C ALA A 111 7.33 6.35 12.17
N LEU A 112 8.29 5.95 12.98
CA LEU A 112 9.40 6.81 13.43
C LEU A 112 10.32 7.21 12.27
N THR A 113 10.67 6.25 11.40
CA THR A 113 11.46 6.51 10.19
C THR A 113 10.73 7.48 9.24
N ALA A 114 9.42 7.33 9.08
CA ALA A 114 8.61 8.25 8.28
C ALA A 114 8.55 9.66 8.88
N SER A 115 8.50 9.77 10.19
CA SER A 115 8.53 11.06 10.89
C SER A 115 9.86 11.77 10.67
N GLN A 116 10.98 11.06 10.74
CA GLN A 116 12.30 11.59 10.45
C GLN A 116 12.44 12.09 9.00
N ALA A 117 11.98 11.30 8.03
CA ALA A 117 12.01 11.65 6.61
C ALA A 117 11.25 12.95 6.29
N ARG A 118 10.30 13.33 7.14
CA ARG A 118 9.52 14.59 7.06
C ARG A 118 10.15 15.79 7.77
N GLY A 119 11.38 15.68 8.23
CA GLY A 119 12.06 16.76 8.98
C GLY A 119 11.53 16.98 10.39
N GLY A 120 10.93 15.97 11.01
CA GLY A 120 10.50 15.99 12.41
C GLY A 120 9.28 16.88 12.72
N SER A 121 8.69 17.55 11.75
CA SER A 121 7.65 18.59 11.95
C SER A 121 6.20 18.04 12.03
N VAL A 122 5.98 16.75 12.06
CA VAL A 122 4.63 16.19 12.21
C VAL A 122 4.46 15.70 13.64
N ALA A 123 3.48 16.27 14.35
CA ALA A 123 3.06 15.77 15.64
C ALA A 123 2.87 14.25 15.59
N PRO A 124 3.38 13.49 16.60
CA PRO A 124 3.27 12.05 16.59
C PRO A 124 1.81 11.63 16.41
N PHE A 125 1.60 10.68 15.49
CA PHE A 125 0.28 10.12 15.25
C PHE A 125 -0.14 9.32 16.49
N THR A 126 -0.74 10.02 17.46
CA THR A 126 -1.05 9.47 18.77
C THR A 126 -1.99 8.27 18.65
N PRO A 127 -1.93 7.26 19.54
CA PRO A 127 -2.80 6.10 19.48
C PRO A 127 -4.30 6.43 19.34
N PRO A 128 -4.87 7.42 20.06
CA PRO A 128 -6.27 7.82 19.86
C PRO A 128 -6.56 8.40 18.46
N LEU A 129 -5.64 9.20 17.92
CA LEU A 129 -5.79 9.79 16.59
C LEU A 129 -5.66 8.72 15.50
N ARG A 130 -4.80 7.72 15.71
CA ARG A 130 -4.67 6.55 14.84
C ARG A 130 -5.96 5.73 14.82
N ALA A 131 -6.50 5.37 15.98
CA ALA A 131 -7.73 4.61 16.08
C ALA A 131 -8.90 5.35 15.40
N LEU A 132 -8.97 6.67 15.58
CA LEU A 132 -9.97 7.49 14.90
C LEU A 132 -9.77 7.50 13.37
N HIS A 133 -8.53 7.64 12.91
CA HIS A 133 -8.19 7.59 11.49
C HIS A 133 -8.60 6.25 10.85
N GLU A 134 -8.29 5.12 11.51
CA GLU A 134 -8.69 3.78 11.05
C GLU A 134 -10.22 3.68 10.94
N ARG A 135 -10.96 4.10 11.95
CA ARG A 135 -12.44 4.12 11.94
C ARG A 135 -12.99 4.96 10.79
N ILE A 136 -12.36 6.10 10.48
CA ILE A 136 -12.76 6.95 9.35
C ILE A 136 -12.53 6.21 8.03
N LEU A 137 -11.36 5.58 7.84
CA LEU A 137 -11.05 4.83 6.61
C LEU A 137 -11.97 3.62 6.43
N ASP A 138 -12.28 2.89 7.50
CA ASP A 138 -13.20 1.77 7.48
C ASP A 138 -14.63 2.22 7.11
N CYS A 139 -15.11 3.30 7.69
CA CYS A 139 -16.41 3.87 7.37
C CYS A 139 -16.48 4.32 5.89
N ILE A 140 -15.44 4.99 5.39
CA ILE A 140 -15.34 5.34 3.96
C ILE A 140 -15.34 4.08 3.10
N ALA A 141 -14.59 3.04 3.46
CA ALA A 141 -14.51 1.82 2.67
C ALA A 141 -15.84 1.07 2.61
N GLN A 142 -16.59 1.02 3.71
CA GLN A 142 -17.91 0.38 3.77
C GLN A 142 -18.96 1.13 2.95
N ARG A 143 -18.90 2.45 2.93
CA ARG A 143 -19.91 3.32 2.33
C ARG A 143 -19.50 3.93 0.97
N CYS A 144 -18.32 3.63 0.45
CA CYS A 144 -17.76 4.28 -0.75
C CYS A 144 -18.63 4.14 -2.01
N MET A 145 -19.50 3.13 -2.07
CA MET A 145 -20.41 2.92 -3.20
C MET A 145 -21.61 3.88 -3.20
N GLU A 146 -21.88 4.57 -2.09
CA GLU A 146 -22.86 5.65 -2.06
C GLU A 146 -22.34 6.82 -2.90
N SER A 147 -23.03 7.13 -4.01
CA SER A 147 -22.55 8.08 -5.01
C SER A 147 -22.37 9.51 -4.46
N GLN A 148 -23.21 9.90 -3.47
CA GLN A 148 -23.20 11.23 -2.86
C GLN A 148 -22.59 11.26 -1.45
N LEU A 149 -21.83 10.24 -1.04
CA LEU A 149 -21.20 10.20 0.28
C LEU A 149 -20.34 11.43 0.54
N THR A 150 -20.62 12.14 1.62
CA THR A 150 -19.89 13.34 2.05
C THR A 150 -19.06 13.11 3.31
N ALA A 151 -18.14 14.02 3.60
CA ALA A 151 -17.39 14.00 4.84
C ALA A 151 -18.29 14.20 6.07
N ALA A 152 -19.41 14.93 5.93
CA ALA A 152 -20.39 15.13 6.99
C ALA A 152 -21.12 13.83 7.32
N ASP A 153 -21.48 13.03 6.31
CA ASP A 153 -22.15 11.74 6.51
C ASP A 153 -21.26 10.75 7.28
N VAL A 154 -19.98 10.69 6.92
CA VAL A 154 -19.00 9.84 7.61
C VAL A 154 -18.75 10.35 9.04
N ALA A 155 -18.61 11.66 9.21
CA ALA A 155 -18.44 12.25 10.54
C ALA A 155 -19.65 11.97 11.45
N GLY A 156 -20.88 12.12 10.92
CA GLY A 156 -22.11 11.80 11.63
C GLY A 156 -22.17 10.33 12.06
N SER A 157 -21.84 9.40 11.15
CA SER A 157 -21.80 7.96 11.47
C SER A 157 -20.80 7.60 12.58
N LEU A 158 -19.76 8.40 12.76
CA LEU A 158 -18.74 8.21 13.79
C LEU A 158 -18.94 9.07 15.04
N SER A 159 -20.02 9.85 15.09
CA SER A 159 -20.34 10.80 16.18
C SER A 159 -19.19 11.80 16.43
N ILE A 160 -18.59 12.31 15.35
CA ILE A 160 -17.55 13.34 15.40
C ILE A 160 -17.92 14.54 14.52
N SER A 161 -17.29 15.67 14.74
CA SER A 161 -17.48 16.83 13.85
C SER A 161 -16.71 16.62 12.51
N PRO A 162 -17.20 17.22 11.39
CA PRO A 162 -16.45 17.24 10.13
C PRO A 162 -15.02 17.82 10.29
N ARG A 163 -14.85 18.83 11.15
CA ARG A 163 -13.54 19.41 11.49
C ARG A 163 -12.61 18.37 12.12
N THR A 164 -13.14 17.53 13.01
CA THR A 164 -12.36 16.43 13.63
C THR A 164 -11.95 15.40 12.60
N LEU A 165 -12.86 15.01 11.68
CA LEU A 165 -12.59 14.12 10.58
C LEU A 165 -11.45 14.67 9.69
N HIS A 166 -11.58 15.91 9.24
CA HIS A 166 -10.56 16.55 8.39
C HIS A 166 -9.22 16.65 9.09
N ARG A 167 -9.19 16.99 10.40
CA ARG A 167 -7.96 17.03 11.19
C ARG A 167 -7.29 15.65 11.30
N ALA A 168 -8.08 14.59 11.53
CA ALA A 168 -7.55 13.22 11.59
C ALA A 168 -6.97 12.76 10.24
N LEU A 169 -7.60 13.11 9.12
CA LEU A 169 -7.07 12.81 7.79
C LEU A 169 -5.86 13.68 7.45
N ALA A 170 -5.87 14.95 7.80
CA ALA A 170 -4.76 15.88 7.55
C ALA A 170 -3.49 15.50 8.30
N SER A 171 -3.60 14.96 9.53
CA SER A 171 -2.45 14.44 10.28
C SER A 171 -1.72 13.30 9.55
N ALA A 172 -2.43 12.59 8.66
CA ALA A 172 -1.91 11.57 7.77
C ALA A 172 -1.63 12.10 6.34
N GLN A 173 -1.66 13.43 6.13
CA GLN A 173 -1.55 14.08 4.82
C GLN A 173 -2.55 13.54 3.79
N GLN A 174 -3.73 13.23 4.23
CA GLN A 174 -4.81 12.69 3.41
C GLN A 174 -6.01 13.63 3.43
N THR A 175 -6.86 13.51 2.42
CA THR A 175 -8.15 14.20 2.36
C THR A 175 -9.27 13.18 2.27
N PHE A 176 -10.49 13.58 2.65
CA PHE A 176 -11.68 12.75 2.47
C PHE A 176 -11.84 12.33 1.01
N GLY A 177 -11.74 13.28 0.07
CA GLY A 177 -11.88 13.01 -1.36
C GLY A 177 -10.87 12.01 -1.89
N SER A 178 -9.59 12.12 -1.50
CA SER A 178 -8.56 11.16 -1.93
C SER A 178 -8.82 9.74 -1.41
N ASN A 179 -9.26 9.60 -0.16
CA ASN A 179 -9.58 8.31 0.43
C ASN A 179 -10.84 7.69 -0.19
N LEU A 180 -11.88 8.49 -0.42
CA LEU A 180 -13.10 8.04 -1.08
C LEU A 180 -12.82 7.55 -2.51
N ILE A 181 -12.06 8.33 -3.30
CA ILE A 181 -11.66 7.93 -4.66
C ILE A 181 -10.85 6.63 -4.60
N SER A 182 -9.88 6.50 -3.71
CA SER A 182 -9.07 5.29 -3.56
C SER A 182 -9.92 4.07 -3.17
N ALA A 183 -10.92 4.24 -2.31
CA ALA A 183 -11.84 3.17 -1.93
C ALA A 183 -12.70 2.72 -3.13
N ARG A 184 -13.26 3.68 -3.89
CA ARG A 184 -14.04 3.42 -5.11
C ARG A 184 -13.24 2.71 -6.19
N ILE A 185 -11.97 3.11 -6.38
CA ILE A 185 -11.06 2.45 -7.32
C ILE A 185 -10.89 0.98 -6.95
N ARG A 186 -10.60 0.67 -5.68
CA ARG A 186 -10.45 -0.72 -5.23
C ARG A 186 -11.69 -1.57 -5.48
N VAL A 187 -12.89 -1.00 -5.30
CA VAL A 187 -14.16 -1.67 -5.63
C VAL A 187 -14.28 -1.91 -7.12
N ALA A 188 -14.01 -0.89 -7.94
CA ALA A 188 -14.07 -0.98 -9.39
C ALA A 188 -13.07 -1.99 -9.96
N GLU A 189 -11.82 -2.00 -9.48
CA GLU A 189 -10.79 -2.97 -9.88
C GLU A 189 -11.24 -4.41 -9.59
N ARG A 190 -11.77 -4.67 -8.39
CA ARG A 190 -12.33 -6.00 -8.06
C ARG A 190 -13.46 -6.40 -8.99
N MET A 191 -14.36 -5.48 -9.35
CA MET A 191 -15.45 -5.76 -10.29
C MET A 191 -14.91 -6.00 -11.70
N LEU A 192 -14.01 -5.14 -12.20
CA LEU A 192 -13.42 -5.27 -13.54
C LEU A 192 -12.64 -6.57 -13.71
N THR A 193 -12.00 -7.03 -12.65
CA THR A 193 -11.21 -8.27 -12.66
C THR A 193 -12.03 -9.50 -12.24
N SER A 194 -13.29 -9.40 -11.87
CA SER A 194 -14.14 -10.53 -11.48
C SER A 194 -14.95 -11.08 -12.67
N PRO A 195 -15.00 -12.42 -12.88
CA PRO A 195 -15.83 -13.04 -13.93
C PRO A 195 -17.31 -12.72 -13.78
N LEU A 196 -17.78 -12.53 -12.56
CA LEU A 196 -19.18 -12.24 -12.25
C LEU A 196 -19.68 -10.95 -12.92
N PHE A 197 -18.76 -10.04 -13.27
CA PHE A 197 -19.08 -8.75 -13.88
C PHE A 197 -18.73 -8.67 -15.38
N ASN A 198 -18.43 -9.79 -16.05
CA ASN A 198 -18.06 -9.78 -17.47
C ASN A 198 -19.17 -9.23 -18.38
N ARG A 199 -20.43 -9.43 -18.01
CA ARG A 199 -21.60 -8.93 -18.76
C ARG A 199 -22.00 -7.50 -18.40
N VAL A 200 -21.36 -6.90 -17.41
CA VAL A 200 -21.64 -5.53 -16.95
C VAL A 200 -20.71 -4.57 -17.71
N THR A 201 -21.24 -3.48 -18.26
CA THR A 201 -20.41 -2.49 -18.95
C THR A 201 -19.42 -1.81 -18.01
N THR A 202 -18.32 -1.29 -18.53
CA THR A 202 -17.34 -0.55 -17.72
C THR A 202 -17.94 0.71 -17.08
N ALA A 203 -18.85 1.38 -17.80
CA ALA A 203 -19.59 2.52 -17.27
C ALA A 203 -20.47 2.14 -16.07
N GLU A 204 -21.16 1.00 -16.18
CA GLU A 204 -21.98 0.47 -15.09
C GLU A 204 -21.14 0.03 -13.87
N VAL A 205 -19.96 -0.55 -14.11
CA VAL A 205 -19.00 -0.83 -13.02
C VAL A 205 -18.61 0.45 -12.28
N GLY A 206 -18.32 1.52 -13.03
CA GLY A 206 -18.03 2.82 -12.43
C GLY A 206 -19.19 3.33 -11.58
N ARG A 207 -20.43 3.25 -12.07
CA ARG A 207 -21.63 3.65 -11.35
C ARG A 207 -21.81 2.84 -10.05
N ARG A 208 -21.68 1.51 -10.12
CA ARG A 208 -21.77 0.62 -8.93
C ARG A 208 -20.66 0.85 -7.92
N ALA A 209 -19.48 1.29 -8.38
CA ALA A 209 -18.39 1.69 -7.51
C ALA A 209 -18.57 3.09 -6.90
N GLY A 210 -19.70 3.78 -7.17
CA GLY A 210 -20.05 5.07 -6.60
C GLY A 210 -19.64 6.28 -7.43
N PHE A 211 -19.13 6.11 -8.66
CA PHE A 211 -18.81 7.24 -9.55
C PHE A 211 -20.09 7.75 -10.25
N MET A 212 -20.31 9.06 -10.19
CA MET A 212 -21.46 9.68 -10.86
C MET A 212 -21.27 9.86 -12.36
N SER A 213 -20.03 10.00 -12.83
CA SER A 213 -19.68 10.25 -14.22
C SER A 213 -18.78 9.17 -14.78
N PRO A 214 -19.15 8.50 -15.89
CA PRO A 214 -18.32 7.52 -16.57
C PRO A 214 -16.97 8.11 -17.05
N SER A 215 -16.97 9.35 -17.52
CA SER A 215 -15.76 10.03 -17.99
C SER A 215 -14.82 10.34 -16.82
N HIS A 216 -15.34 10.75 -15.66
CA HIS A 216 -14.55 10.93 -14.44
C HIS A 216 -13.98 9.60 -13.97
N PHE A 217 -14.79 8.54 -13.94
CA PHE A 217 -14.36 7.19 -13.61
C PHE A 217 -13.18 6.73 -14.48
N ALA A 218 -13.31 6.83 -15.81
CA ALA A 218 -12.26 6.40 -16.73
C ALA A 218 -10.94 7.15 -16.49
N ARG A 219 -10.99 8.49 -16.35
CA ARG A 219 -9.80 9.30 -16.08
C ARG A 219 -9.12 8.94 -14.77
N VAL A 220 -9.91 8.71 -13.70
CA VAL A 220 -9.41 8.37 -12.38
C VAL A 220 -8.75 7.00 -12.38
N ILE A 221 -9.37 6.00 -13.04
CA ILE A 221 -8.78 4.66 -13.19
C ILE A 221 -7.44 4.74 -13.93
N VAL A 222 -7.38 5.42 -15.08
CA VAL A 222 -6.12 5.57 -15.82
C VAL A 222 -5.04 6.26 -14.99
N LYS A 223 -5.40 7.35 -14.31
CA LYS A 223 -4.45 8.07 -13.44
C LYS A 223 -3.88 7.19 -12.32
N HIS A 224 -4.69 6.27 -11.79
CA HIS A 224 -4.32 5.47 -10.62
C HIS A 224 -3.63 4.16 -10.99
N THR A 225 -4.03 3.52 -12.09
CA THR A 225 -3.57 2.18 -12.50
C THR A 225 -2.65 2.19 -13.72
N GLY A 226 -2.58 3.30 -14.44
CA GLY A 226 -1.90 3.40 -15.74
C GLY A 226 -2.64 2.69 -16.89
N ARG A 227 -3.85 2.15 -16.65
CA ARG A 227 -4.62 1.35 -17.61
C ARG A 227 -6.05 1.83 -17.69
N THR A 228 -6.66 1.68 -18.86
CA THR A 228 -8.10 1.94 -19.01
C THR A 228 -8.93 0.85 -18.33
N PRO A 229 -10.20 1.14 -17.97
CA PRO A 229 -11.10 0.12 -17.42
C PRO A 229 -11.25 -1.11 -18.33
N LEU A 230 -11.21 -0.92 -19.64
CA LEU A 230 -11.27 -2.02 -20.62
C LEU A 230 -10.00 -2.87 -20.59
N GLN A 231 -8.82 -2.24 -20.54
CA GLN A 231 -7.54 -2.94 -20.43
C GLN A 231 -7.40 -3.73 -19.13
N LEU A 232 -7.90 -3.20 -18.00
CA LEU A 232 -7.94 -3.93 -16.72
C LEU A 232 -8.80 -5.19 -16.82
N ARG A 233 -9.91 -5.13 -17.54
CA ARG A 233 -10.77 -6.29 -17.80
C ARG A 233 -10.10 -7.34 -18.69
N GLN A 234 -9.39 -6.90 -19.74
CA GLN A 234 -8.72 -7.78 -20.69
C GLN A 234 -7.48 -8.48 -20.13
N SER A 235 -6.68 -7.79 -19.32
CA SER A 235 -5.44 -8.35 -18.76
C SER A 235 -5.65 -9.63 -17.95
N ARG A 236 -6.86 -9.89 -17.47
CA ARG A 236 -7.23 -11.13 -16.82
C ARG A 236 -7.62 -12.26 -17.79
N ALA A 237 -8.19 -11.93 -18.93
CA ALA A 237 -8.51 -12.93 -19.94
C ALA A 237 -7.22 -13.58 -20.47
N ASP A 238 -6.16 -12.77 -20.60
CA ASP A 238 -4.85 -13.22 -21.07
C ASP A 238 -4.10 -14.05 -20.01
N SER A 239 -4.20 -13.70 -18.73
CA SER A 239 -3.61 -14.48 -17.64
C SER A 239 -4.25 -15.86 -17.50
N LYS A 240 -5.56 -15.99 -17.76
CA LYS A 240 -6.25 -17.28 -17.77
C LYS A 240 -5.91 -18.14 -18.98
N ARG A 241 -5.67 -17.53 -20.14
CA ARG A 241 -5.24 -18.26 -21.34
C ARG A 241 -3.83 -18.83 -21.19
N LYS A 242 -2.90 -18.08 -20.61
CA LYS A 242 -1.54 -18.58 -20.31
C LYS A 242 -1.54 -19.73 -19.32
N GLY A 243 -2.27 -19.63 -18.21
CA GLY A 243 -2.33 -20.69 -17.19
C GLY A 243 -3.08 -21.97 -17.66
N SER A 244 -3.87 -21.91 -18.75
CA SER A 244 -4.56 -23.07 -19.32
C SER A 244 -3.72 -23.78 -20.41
N LEU A 245 -2.67 -23.14 -20.91
CA LEU A 245 -1.74 -23.73 -21.89
C LEU A 245 -0.63 -24.54 -21.21
N ASP A 246 -0.18 -24.12 -20.03
CA ASP A 246 0.88 -24.82 -19.27
C ASP A 246 0.39 -26.13 -18.60
N THR A 247 -0.92 -26.38 -18.57
CA THR A 247 -1.49 -27.61 -17.95
C THR A 247 -1.76 -28.72 -18.97
N LYS A 248 -1.43 -28.55 -20.27
CA LYS A 248 -1.71 -29.51 -21.32
C LYS A 248 -0.49 -30.20 -21.95
N GLU A 249 0.71 -29.95 -21.45
CA GLU A 249 1.92 -30.61 -21.91
C GLU A 249 2.57 -31.43 -20.78
N GLU A 250 1.92 -32.52 -20.37
CA GLU A 250 2.60 -33.71 -19.90
C GLU A 250 2.10 -34.90 -20.72
N PRO A 251 2.88 -35.40 -21.69
CA PRO A 251 2.66 -36.74 -22.25
C PRO A 251 3.19 -37.79 -21.29
N GLY A 252 2.38 -38.81 -21.05
CA GLY A 252 2.71 -40.03 -20.31
C GLY A 252 3.82 -40.87 -20.97
#